data_59246ee2d06477e40011bea8d0fc020f
#
_entry.id   59246ee2d06477e40011bea8d0fc020f
#
_cell.length_a   1.000
_cell.length_b   1.000
_cell.length_c   1.000
_cell.angle_alpha   90.00
_cell.angle_beta   90.00
_cell.angle_gamma   90.00
#
_symmetry.space_group_name_H-M   'P 1'
#
loop_
_entity.id
_entity.type
_entity.pdbx_description
1 polymer ?
#
loop_
_entity_poly.entity_id
_entity_poly.type
_entity_poly.pdbx_seq_one_letter_code
_entity_poly.pdbx_strand_id
1 'polypeptide(L)' 'MNDQVQRLILVMEQGEYSLAELMQLLGLTHSATFQKNDMNPAIEVGLIERTIPEKPKSQKQKYRLKK' A
#
# COMPACT_ATOMS: atom_id res chain seq x y z
N MET A 1 -14.19 -7.18 2.34
CA MET A 1 -13.02 -6.32 2.53
C MET A 1 -12.95 -5.90 3.99
N ASN A 2 -11.78 -5.99 4.63
CA ASN A 2 -11.69 -5.64 6.04
C ASN A 2 -11.44 -4.12 6.20
N ASP A 3 -11.60 -3.65 7.43
CA ASP A 3 -11.49 -2.21 7.72
C ASP A 3 -10.09 -1.67 7.46
N GLN A 4 -9.06 -2.49 7.62
CA GLN A 4 -7.67 -2.08 7.38
C GLN A 4 -7.44 -1.76 5.93
N VAL A 5 -7.91 -2.62 5.03
CA VAL A 5 -7.77 -2.41 3.59
C VAL A 5 -8.57 -1.19 3.15
N GLN A 6 -9.77 -1.02 3.70
CA GLN A 6 -10.62 0.12 3.37
C GLN A 6 -9.97 1.43 3.78
N ARG A 7 -9.36 1.47 4.97
CA ARG A 7 -8.64 2.65 5.45
C ARG A 7 -7.46 2.98 4.55
N LEU A 8 -6.73 1.95 4.13
CA LEU A 8 -5.59 2.12 3.23
C LEU A 8 -6.03 2.75 1.91
N ILE A 9 -7.13 2.28 1.34
CA ILE A 9 -7.64 2.80 0.08
C ILE A 9 -8.03 4.27 0.22
N LEU A 10 -8.67 4.65 1.31
CA LEU A 10 -9.05 6.04 1.54
C LEU A 10 -7.84 6.96 1.59
N VAL A 11 -6.76 6.51 2.24
CA VAL A 11 -5.52 7.28 2.31
C VAL A 11 -4.90 7.44 0.92
N MET A 12 -5.01 6.43 0.07
CA MET A 12 -4.35 6.42 -1.23
C MET A 12 -5.12 7.14 -2.34
N GLU A 13 -6.28 7.70 -2.06
CA GLU A 13 -7.07 8.39 -3.06
C GLU A 13 -6.37 9.61 -3.66
N GLN A 14 -5.40 10.16 -2.94
CA GLN A 14 -4.72 11.41 -3.32
C GLN A 14 -3.54 11.21 -4.28
N GLY A 15 -3.13 9.98 -4.57
CA GLY A 15 -2.03 9.76 -5.51
C GLY A 15 -1.20 8.54 -5.21
N GLU A 16 0.10 8.66 -5.43
CA GLU A 16 1.06 7.59 -5.26
C GLU A 16 1.81 7.77 -3.95
N TYR A 17 2.04 6.66 -3.24
CA TYR A 17 2.70 6.70 -1.93
C TYR A 17 3.70 5.55 -1.81
N SER A 18 4.85 5.83 -1.20
CA SER A 18 5.79 4.77 -0.81
C SER A 18 5.25 4.03 0.41
N LEU A 19 5.83 2.85 0.67
CA LEU A 19 5.44 2.07 1.86
C LEU A 19 5.63 2.89 3.13
N ALA A 20 6.77 3.59 3.25
CA ALA A 20 7.06 4.39 4.42
C ALA A 20 6.04 5.52 4.59
N GLU A 21 5.67 6.17 3.49
CA GLU A 21 4.68 7.23 3.54
C GLU A 21 3.33 6.72 4.02
N LEU A 22 2.90 5.56 3.52
CA LEU A 22 1.63 4.98 3.93
C LEU A 22 1.64 4.60 5.40
N MET A 23 2.73 4.03 5.88
CA MET A 23 2.87 3.67 7.29
C MET A 23 2.80 4.91 8.18
N GLN A 24 3.44 5.99 7.76
CA GLN A 24 3.43 7.23 8.51
C GLN A 24 2.02 7.82 8.60
N LEU A 25 1.30 7.82 7.47
CA LEU A 25 -0.05 8.35 7.42
C LEU A 25 -1.03 7.53 8.27
N LEU A 26 -0.79 6.23 8.35
CA LEU A 26 -1.65 5.33 9.11
C LEU A 26 -1.20 5.15 10.56
N GLY A 27 -0.06 5.73 10.93
CA GLY A 27 0.46 5.61 12.29
C GLY A 27 1.03 4.25 12.64
N LEU A 28 1.54 3.52 11.65
CA LEU A 28 2.04 2.17 11.82
C LEU A 28 3.56 2.16 11.97
N THR A 29 4.08 1.19 12.73
CA THR A 29 5.51 1.08 13.01
C THR A 29 6.12 -0.24 12.56
N HIS A 30 5.31 -1.20 12.15
CA HIS A 30 5.78 -2.55 11.77
C HIS A 30 5.50 -2.81 10.30
N SER A 31 6.54 -2.63 9.47
CA SER A 31 6.38 -2.73 8.02
C SER A 31 6.01 -4.14 7.56
N ALA A 32 6.58 -5.18 8.18
CA ALA A 32 6.29 -6.55 7.79
C ALA A 32 4.82 -6.89 8.03
N THR A 33 4.28 -6.49 9.16
CA THR A 33 2.88 -6.72 9.49
C THR A 33 1.96 -5.94 8.54
N PHE A 34 2.31 -4.69 8.27
CA PHE A 34 1.53 -3.86 7.36
C PHE A 34 1.48 -4.47 5.95
N GLN A 35 2.63 -4.89 5.42
CA GLN A 35 2.67 -5.51 4.10
C GLN A 35 1.83 -6.77 4.05
N LYS A 36 1.95 -7.63 5.06
CA LYS A 36 1.27 -8.90 5.08
C LYS A 36 -0.25 -8.74 5.25
N ASN A 37 -0.67 -7.85 6.13
CA ASN A 37 -2.09 -7.76 6.50
C ASN A 37 -2.88 -6.75 5.67
N ASP A 38 -2.21 -5.71 5.16
CA ASP A 38 -2.88 -4.63 4.45
C ASP A 38 -2.50 -4.58 2.98
N MET A 39 -1.20 -4.49 2.67
CA MET A 39 -0.75 -4.27 1.30
C MET A 39 -0.93 -5.50 0.42
N ASN A 40 -0.46 -6.67 0.87
CA ASN A 40 -0.53 -7.87 0.05
C ASN A 40 -1.98 -8.25 -0.30
N PRO A 41 -2.91 -8.26 0.66
CA PRO A 41 -4.30 -8.55 0.30
C PRO A 41 -4.89 -7.55 -0.70
N ALA A 42 -4.58 -6.27 -0.54
CA ALA A 42 -5.09 -5.24 -1.45
C ALA A 42 -4.53 -5.41 -2.87
N ILE A 43 -3.25 -5.79 -2.98
CA ILE A 43 -2.64 -6.04 -4.27
C ILE A 43 -3.23 -7.31 -4.92
N GLU A 44 -3.42 -8.36 -4.14
CA GLU A 44 -3.96 -9.62 -4.65
C GLU A 44 -5.36 -9.48 -5.23
N VAL A 45 -6.21 -8.69 -4.59
CA VAL A 45 -7.57 -8.49 -5.09
C VAL A 45 -7.65 -7.41 -6.16
N GLY A 46 -6.52 -6.78 -6.49
CA GLY A 46 -6.46 -5.82 -7.59
C GLY A 46 -6.94 -4.42 -7.25
N LEU A 47 -6.94 -4.04 -5.99
CA LEU A 47 -7.32 -2.69 -5.56
C LEU A 47 -6.15 -1.72 -5.64
N ILE A 48 -4.94 -2.22 -5.44
CA ILE A 48 -3.71 -1.43 -5.40
C ILE A 48 -2.70 -2.06 -6.35
N GLU A 49 -1.89 -1.25 -7.00
CA GLU A 49 -0.82 -1.73 -7.87
C GLU A 49 0.49 -1.05 -7.51
N ARG A 50 1.59 -1.71 -7.87
CA ARG A 50 2.94 -1.15 -7.73
C ARG A 50 3.25 -0.30 -8.95
N THR A 51 3.90 0.85 -8.74
CA THR A 51 4.32 1.71 -9.85
C THR A 51 5.54 1.14 -10.58
N ILE A 52 6.38 0.37 -9.86
CA ILE A 52 7.54 -0.31 -10.44
C ILE A 52 7.44 -1.80 -10.11
N PRO A 53 6.57 -2.56 -10.81
CA PRO A 53 6.34 -3.96 -10.44
C PRO A 53 7.55 -4.86 -10.63
N GLU A 54 8.46 -4.54 -11.55
CA GLU A 54 9.66 -5.35 -11.75
C GLU A 54 10.69 -5.17 -10.65
N LYS A 55 10.58 -4.14 -9.82
CA LYS A 55 11.51 -3.91 -8.70
C LYS A 55 10.73 -3.62 -7.42
N PRO A 56 10.04 -4.61 -6.87
CA PRO A 56 9.14 -4.39 -5.72
C PRO A 56 9.86 -3.91 -4.47
N LYS A 57 11.18 -4.14 -4.37
CA LYS A 57 11.95 -3.72 -3.21
C LYS A 57 12.76 -2.46 -3.47
N SER A 58 12.55 -1.79 -4.59
CA SER A 58 13.25 -0.55 -4.91
C SER A 58 12.87 0.54 -3.90
N GLN A 59 13.84 1.41 -3.59
CA GLN A 59 13.57 2.56 -2.74
C GLN A 59 12.61 3.55 -3.39
N LYS A 60 12.51 3.49 -4.72
CA LYS A 60 11.61 4.37 -5.47
C LYS A 60 10.23 3.73 -5.67
N GLN A 61 10.01 2.52 -5.17
CA GLN A 61 8.74 1.85 -5.31
C GLN A 61 7.63 2.63 -4.62
N LYS A 62 6.55 2.87 -5.35
CA LYS A 62 5.35 3.49 -4.81
C LYS A 62 4.14 2.63 -5.13
N TYR A 63 3.06 2.92 -4.47
CA TYR A 63 1.81 2.21 -4.63
C TYR A 63 0.70 3.19 -4.95
N ARG A 64 -0.24 2.76 -5.77
CA ARG A 64 -1.39 3.60 -6.16
C ARG A 64 -2.62 2.73 -6.30
N LEU A 65 -3.78 3.38 -6.27
CA LEU A 65 -5.03 2.66 -6.51
C LEU A 65 -5.09 2.21 -7.97
N LYS A 66 -5.50 0.97 -8.16
CA LYS A 66 -5.70 0.44 -9.50
C LYS A 66 -7.08 0.84 -9.99
N LYS A 67 -7.12 1.47 -11.15
CA LYS A 67 -8.36 1.90 -11.76
C LYS A 67 -8.77 1.00 -12.90
#